data_df3acd408d9a04efe6df7c93a0a32999
#
_entry.id   df3acd408d9a04efe6df7c93a0a32999
#
_cell.length_a   1.000
_cell.length_b   1.000
_cell.length_c   1.000
_cell.angle_alpha   90.00
_cell.angle_beta   90.00
_cell.angle_gamma   90.00
#
_symmetry.space_group_name_H-M   'P 1'
#
loop_
_entity.id
_entity.type
_entity.pdbx_description
1 polymer ?
#
loop_
_entity_poly.entity_id
_entity_poly.type
_entity_poly.pdbx_seq_one_letter_code
_entity_poly.pdbx_strand_id
1 'polypeptide(L)'
;MRSFRFELERMLGFTVDGFNGLSRVLDVLELEVSRGGIARYHAMLQFFVALDLHRRGFDVSVEEPVDGGFKADVYAESPMGRVIVEVETGYVPPDRMYELEGFLEAKIAFKAVAYSAYTDLFIVATPSHMSLSIPGELLKPIESRDVRDVIAIRELALRYDKARASRVLWRAHVSRVDGLAYINVSDRKVYYIIPINSSPTLRAQILNCAQDSWVTDGESPLIIC
;
A
#
# COMPACT_ATOMS: atom_id res chain seq x y z
N MET A 1 -21.46 4.20 -21.08
CA MET A 1 -20.63 4.43 -19.88
C MET A 1 -19.23 4.81 -20.38
N ARG A 2 -18.62 5.89 -19.90
CA ARG A 2 -17.27 6.29 -20.35
C ARG A 2 -16.25 5.25 -19.84
N SER A 3 -15.15 4.99 -20.60
CA SER A 3 -14.11 4.07 -20.16
C SER A 3 -13.37 4.63 -18.95
N PHE A 4 -12.83 3.78 -18.12
CA PHE A 4 -12.03 4.17 -16.95
C PHE A 4 -10.81 5.00 -17.37
N ARG A 5 -10.12 4.58 -18.45
CA ARG A 5 -8.99 5.29 -19.06
C ARG A 5 -9.36 6.75 -19.39
N PHE A 6 -10.46 6.96 -20.11
CA PHE A 6 -10.88 8.31 -20.49
C PHE A 6 -11.13 9.23 -19.28
N GLU A 7 -11.78 8.71 -18.24
CA GLU A 7 -12.04 9.47 -17.02
C GLU A 7 -10.74 9.83 -16.30
N LEU A 8 -9.80 8.88 -16.21
CA LEU A 8 -8.51 9.07 -15.56
C LEU A 8 -7.64 10.08 -16.31
N GLU A 9 -7.48 9.94 -17.64
CA GLU A 9 -6.68 10.86 -18.46
C GLU A 9 -7.25 12.28 -18.45
N ARG A 10 -8.58 12.42 -18.49
CA ARG A 10 -9.22 13.72 -18.32
C ARG A 10 -8.90 14.36 -16.97
N MET A 11 -8.88 13.57 -15.91
CA MET A 11 -8.52 14.06 -14.58
C MET A 11 -7.04 14.40 -14.47
N LEU A 12 -6.16 13.62 -15.11
CA LEU A 12 -4.73 13.87 -15.14
C LEU A 12 -4.35 15.10 -15.99
N GLY A 13 -5.15 15.39 -17.04
CA GLY A 13 -4.87 16.45 -18.01
C GLY A 13 -3.80 16.07 -19.06
N PHE A 14 -3.46 14.77 -19.16
CA PHE A 14 -2.56 14.23 -20.18
C PHE A 14 -2.92 12.78 -20.51
N THR A 15 -2.48 12.29 -21.66
CA THR A 15 -2.62 10.89 -22.07
C THR A 15 -1.48 10.04 -21.51
N VAL A 16 -1.77 8.81 -21.09
CA VAL A 16 -0.80 7.90 -20.47
C VAL A 16 0.08 7.20 -21.51
N ASP A 17 -0.31 7.22 -22.78
CA ASP A 17 0.39 6.49 -23.87
C ASP A 17 1.86 6.92 -24.08
N GLY A 18 2.25 8.10 -23.60
CA GLY A 18 3.65 8.58 -23.64
C GLY A 18 4.55 8.02 -22.55
N PHE A 19 4.02 7.26 -21.60
CA PHE A 19 4.78 6.72 -20.48
C PHE A 19 4.91 5.20 -20.63
N ASN A 20 6.08 4.73 -21.06
CA ASN A 20 6.39 3.30 -21.11
C ASN A 20 6.20 2.66 -19.73
N GLY A 21 5.45 1.56 -19.67
CA GLY A 21 5.09 0.86 -18.41
C GLY A 21 3.73 1.27 -17.84
N LEU A 22 3.37 2.56 -17.81
CA LEU A 22 2.10 3.02 -17.26
C LEU A 22 0.88 2.68 -18.14
N SER A 23 1.07 2.56 -19.45
CA SER A 23 0.00 2.09 -20.34
C SER A 23 -0.45 0.69 -19.97
N ARG A 24 0.50 -0.22 -19.67
CA ARG A 24 0.19 -1.59 -19.20
C ARG A 24 -0.51 -1.59 -17.85
N VAL A 25 -0.08 -0.74 -16.92
CA VAL A 25 -0.76 -0.56 -15.62
C VAL A 25 -2.22 -0.17 -15.84
N LEU A 26 -2.45 0.80 -16.73
CA LEU A 26 -3.79 1.29 -17.03
C LEU A 26 -4.66 0.21 -17.70
N ASP A 27 -4.10 -0.58 -18.61
CA ASP A 27 -4.80 -1.70 -19.27
C ASP A 27 -5.28 -2.74 -18.26
N VAL A 28 -4.41 -3.10 -17.29
CA VAL A 28 -4.77 -4.04 -16.21
C VAL A 28 -5.89 -3.48 -15.35
N LEU A 29 -5.79 -2.23 -14.92
CA LEU A 29 -6.82 -1.59 -14.09
C LEU A 29 -8.16 -1.47 -14.83
N GLU A 30 -8.14 -1.09 -16.11
CA GLU A 30 -9.35 -1.00 -16.91
C GLU A 30 -10.03 -2.37 -17.07
N LEU A 31 -9.24 -3.42 -17.27
CA LEU A 31 -9.73 -4.79 -17.33
C LEU A 31 -10.36 -5.23 -16.01
N GLU A 32 -9.70 -5.02 -14.88
CA GLU A 32 -10.23 -5.40 -13.55
C GLU A 32 -11.49 -4.60 -13.21
N VAL A 33 -11.53 -3.30 -13.51
CA VAL A 33 -12.74 -2.47 -13.35
C VAL A 33 -13.88 -2.98 -14.24
N SER A 34 -13.61 -3.33 -15.49
CA SER A 34 -14.62 -3.80 -16.44
C SER A 34 -15.25 -5.14 -16.02
N ARG A 35 -14.47 -5.98 -15.36
CA ARG A 35 -14.90 -7.28 -14.82
C ARG A 35 -15.60 -7.17 -13.46
N GLY A 36 -15.60 -5.97 -12.85
CA GLY A 36 -16.11 -5.77 -11.50
C GLY A 36 -15.19 -6.33 -10.40
N GLY A 37 -13.92 -6.63 -10.72
CA GLY A 37 -12.93 -7.14 -9.77
C GLY A 37 -12.51 -6.09 -8.75
N ILE A 38 -12.40 -4.82 -9.19
CA ILE A 38 -12.09 -3.68 -8.33
C ILE A 38 -13.02 -2.50 -8.60
N ALA A 39 -13.24 -1.67 -7.58
CA ALA A 39 -14.00 -0.43 -7.72
C ALA A 39 -13.19 0.63 -8.48
N ARG A 40 -13.85 1.46 -9.30
CA ARG A 40 -13.19 2.54 -10.07
C ARG A 40 -12.34 3.47 -9.20
N TYR A 41 -12.86 3.83 -8.01
CA TYR A 41 -12.13 4.70 -7.09
C TYR A 41 -10.86 4.03 -6.58
N HIS A 42 -10.91 2.75 -6.25
CA HIS A 42 -9.74 1.98 -5.82
C HIS A 42 -8.70 1.88 -6.95
N ALA A 43 -9.13 1.55 -8.18
CA ALA A 43 -8.25 1.52 -9.35
C ALA A 43 -7.56 2.86 -9.62
N MET A 44 -8.29 3.96 -9.42
CA MET A 44 -7.73 5.31 -9.55
C MET A 44 -6.62 5.56 -8.53
N LEU A 45 -6.81 5.16 -7.27
CA LEU A 45 -5.80 5.31 -6.23
C LEU A 45 -4.57 4.44 -6.50
N GLN A 46 -4.77 3.18 -6.94
CA GLN A 46 -3.65 2.32 -7.37
C GLN A 46 -2.86 2.99 -8.49
N PHE A 47 -3.54 3.59 -9.47
CA PHE A 47 -2.87 4.28 -10.56
C PHE A 47 -2.05 5.48 -10.08
N PHE A 48 -2.55 6.28 -9.13
CA PHE A 48 -1.77 7.41 -8.57
C PHE A 48 -0.49 6.94 -7.89
N VAL A 49 -0.57 5.87 -7.11
CA VAL A 49 0.61 5.28 -6.46
C VAL A 49 1.59 4.74 -7.52
N ALA A 50 1.10 4.00 -8.52
CA ALA A 50 1.92 3.46 -9.59
C ALA A 50 2.61 4.59 -10.41
N LEU A 51 1.88 5.65 -10.75
CA LEU A 51 2.43 6.83 -11.44
C LEU A 51 3.55 7.50 -10.63
N ASP A 52 3.34 7.67 -9.33
CA ASP A 52 4.32 8.32 -8.46
C ASP A 52 5.58 7.48 -8.31
N LEU A 53 5.44 6.16 -8.08
CA LEU A 53 6.60 5.24 -8.00
C LEU A 53 7.34 5.14 -9.34
N HIS A 54 6.61 5.11 -10.47
CA HIS A 54 7.21 5.14 -11.80
C HIS A 54 8.07 6.40 -12.02
N ARG A 55 7.58 7.57 -11.61
CA ARG A 55 8.33 8.83 -11.67
C ARG A 55 9.59 8.83 -10.80
N ARG A 56 9.62 8.00 -9.76
CA ARG A 56 10.79 7.78 -8.89
C ARG A 56 11.75 6.70 -9.42
N GLY A 57 11.49 6.20 -10.64
CA GLY A 57 12.37 5.26 -11.33
C GLY A 57 12.16 3.79 -10.99
N PHE A 58 10.97 3.43 -10.47
CA PHE A 58 10.59 2.04 -10.31
C PHE A 58 9.94 1.49 -11.60
N ASP A 59 10.17 0.21 -11.88
CA ASP A 59 9.30 -0.58 -12.75
C ASP A 59 8.07 -0.98 -11.94
N VAL A 60 6.86 -0.70 -12.46
CA VAL A 60 5.63 -0.83 -11.69
C VAL A 60 4.63 -1.75 -12.37
N SER A 61 3.95 -2.57 -11.57
CA SER A 61 2.79 -3.36 -11.96
C SER A 61 1.68 -3.21 -10.93
N VAL A 62 0.45 -3.58 -11.30
CA VAL A 62 -0.73 -3.55 -10.43
C VAL A 62 -1.44 -4.88 -10.50
N GLU A 63 -2.21 -5.20 -9.43
CA GLU A 63 -2.88 -6.49 -9.31
C GLU A 63 -1.91 -7.67 -9.54
N GLU A 64 -0.65 -7.48 -9.09
CA GLU A 64 0.44 -8.41 -9.31
C GLU A 64 0.24 -9.68 -8.48
N PRO A 65 0.17 -10.87 -9.10
CA PRO A 65 0.04 -12.11 -8.37
C PRO A 65 1.23 -12.34 -7.43
N VAL A 66 0.93 -12.64 -6.17
CA VAL A 66 1.89 -13.14 -5.19
C VAL A 66 1.49 -14.55 -4.74
N ASP A 67 2.42 -15.28 -4.15
CA ASP A 67 2.15 -16.63 -3.68
C ASP A 67 0.99 -16.71 -2.68
N GLY A 68 0.25 -17.82 -2.70
CA GLY A 68 -0.95 -17.99 -1.87
C GLY A 68 -2.25 -17.56 -2.56
N GLY A 69 -2.19 -17.14 -3.83
CA GLY A 69 -3.37 -16.74 -4.62
C GLY A 69 -3.87 -15.34 -4.28
N PHE A 70 -2.98 -14.48 -3.78
CA PHE A 70 -3.22 -13.06 -3.55
C PHE A 70 -2.69 -12.23 -4.71
N LYS A 71 -3.19 -11.00 -4.83
CA LYS A 71 -2.69 -10.00 -5.77
C LYS A 71 -2.34 -8.74 -4.99
N ALA A 72 -1.13 -8.23 -5.17
CA ALA A 72 -0.72 -6.95 -4.61
C ALA A 72 -1.35 -5.80 -5.39
N ASP A 73 -1.88 -4.81 -4.69
CA ASP A 73 -2.52 -3.64 -5.30
C ASP A 73 -1.53 -2.90 -6.23
N VAL A 74 -0.33 -2.59 -5.73
CA VAL A 74 0.78 -2.03 -6.52
C VAL A 74 2.07 -2.73 -6.12
N TYR A 75 2.78 -3.25 -7.10
CA TYR A 75 4.11 -3.81 -6.96
C TYR A 75 5.10 -2.94 -7.74
N ALA A 76 6.22 -2.62 -7.13
CA ALA A 76 7.25 -1.80 -7.73
C ALA A 76 8.64 -2.39 -7.45
N GLU A 77 9.48 -2.43 -8.47
CA GLU A 77 10.82 -2.99 -8.40
C GLU A 77 11.86 -2.03 -8.96
N SER A 78 13.02 -2.01 -8.33
CA SER A 78 14.20 -1.28 -8.80
C SER A 78 15.47 -2.06 -8.42
N PRO A 79 16.66 -1.65 -8.91
CA PRO A 79 17.92 -2.23 -8.44
C PRO A 79 18.15 -2.10 -6.91
N MET A 80 17.41 -1.21 -6.24
CA MET A 80 17.51 -0.99 -4.78
C MET A 80 16.61 -1.93 -3.99
N GLY A 81 15.67 -2.62 -4.64
CA GLY A 81 14.76 -3.59 -4.02
C GLY A 81 13.31 -3.45 -4.46
N ARG A 82 12.43 -4.15 -3.76
CA ARG A 82 11.02 -4.32 -4.07
C ARG A 82 10.15 -3.59 -3.07
N VAL A 83 9.08 -2.98 -3.57
CA VAL A 83 8.08 -2.27 -2.78
C VAL A 83 6.70 -2.84 -3.11
N ILE A 84 5.93 -3.20 -2.09
CA ILE A 84 4.50 -3.46 -2.23
C ILE A 84 3.74 -2.35 -1.52
N VAL A 85 2.80 -1.75 -2.24
CA VAL A 85 1.88 -0.76 -1.67
C VAL A 85 0.46 -1.30 -1.76
N GLU A 86 -0.17 -1.48 -0.61
CA GLU A 86 -1.57 -1.88 -0.50
C GLU A 86 -2.44 -0.65 -0.26
N VAL A 87 -3.40 -0.44 -1.14
CA VAL A 87 -4.31 0.72 -1.09
C VAL A 87 -5.50 0.39 -0.21
N GLU A 88 -5.75 1.25 0.78
CA GLU A 88 -6.85 1.11 1.72
C GLU A 88 -7.82 2.28 1.59
N THR A 89 -9.06 1.99 1.18
CA THR A 89 -10.11 3.01 0.97
C THR A 89 -11.03 3.17 2.16
N GLY A 90 -10.79 2.45 3.27
CA GLY A 90 -11.62 2.49 4.46
C GLY A 90 -13.01 1.87 4.29
N TYR A 91 -13.22 1.13 3.19
CA TYR A 91 -14.49 0.43 3.03
C TYR A 91 -14.67 -0.62 4.12
N VAL A 92 -15.78 -0.51 4.84
CA VAL A 92 -16.24 -1.46 5.84
C VAL A 92 -17.63 -1.93 5.44
N PRO A 93 -17.88 -3.24 5.40
CA PRO A 93 -19.20 -3.77 5.11
C PRO A 93 -20.23 -3.28 6.15
N PRO A 94 -21.50 -3.06 5.76
CA PRO A 94 -22.53 -2.52 6.66
C PRO A 94 -22.71 -3.34 7.95
N ASP A 95 -22.55 -4.64 7.88
CA ASP A 95 -22.65 -5.57 9.02
C ASP A 95 -21.44 -5.50 9.98
N ARG A 96 -20.39 -4.76 9.62
CA ARG A 96 -19.17 -4.54 10.42
C ARG A 96 -18.99 -3.10 10.90
N MET A 97 -19.93 -2.20 10.59
CA MET A 97 -19.81 -0.77 10.90
C MET A 97 -19.72 -0.48 12.41
N TYR A 98 -20.27 -1.34 13.26
CA TYR A 98 -20.18 -1.20 14.72
C TYR A 98 -18.79 -1.56 15.29
N GLU A 99 -17.92 -2.18 14.49
CA GLU A 99 -16.55 -2.55 14.84
C GLU A 99 -15.51 -1.87 13.90
N LEU A 100 -15.79 -0.66 13.44
CA LEU A 100 -15.07 0.03 12.38
C LEU A 100 -13.54 -0.04 12.54
N GLU A 101 -13.03 0.46 13.66
CA GLU A 101 -11.57 0.51 13.90
C GLU A 101 -10.96 -0.89 13.96
N GLY A 102 -11.56 -1.79 14.75
CA GLY A 102 -11.06 -3.15 14.85
C GLY A 102 -11.16 -3.95 13.56
N PHE A 103 -12.13 -3.63 12.68
CA PHE A 103 -12.20 -4.24 11.35
C PHE A 103 -11.08 -3.74 10.43
N LEU A 104 -10.78 -2.43 10.44
CA LEU A 104 -9.71 -1.84 9.64
C LEU A 104 -8.33 -2.33 10.11
N GLU A 105 -8.09 -2.41 11.41
CA GLU A 105 -6.86 -3.00 11.98
C GLU A 105 -6.70 -4.46 11.57
N ALA A 106 -7.76 -5.25 11.67
CA ALA A 106 -7.75 -6.65 11.25
C ALA A 106 -7.44 -6.80 9.75
N LYS A 107 -7.99 -5.91 8.91
CA LYS A 107 -7.73 -5.87 7.47
C LYS A 107 -6.26 -5.55 7.17
N ILE A 108 -5.68 -4.57 7.88
CA ILE A 108 -4.26 -4.22 7.72
C ILE A 108 -3.36 -5.36 8.20
N ALA A 109 -3.68 -5.99 9.34
CA ALA A 109 -2.94 -7.15 9.82
C ALA A 109 -2.97 -8.31 8.81
N PHE A 110 -4.12 -8.59 8.21
CA PHE A 110 -4.24 -9.59 7.15
C PHE A 110 -3.36 -9.23 5.94
N LYS A 111 -3.41 -7.98 5.45
CA LYS A 111 -2.59 -7.51 4.33
C LYS A 111 -1.10 -7.61 4.65
N ALA A 112 -0.67 -7.20 5.84
CA ALA A 112 0.72 -7.33 6.26
C ALA A 112 1.20 -8.79 6.26
N VAL A 113 0.38 -9.73 6.78
CA VAL A 113 0.70 -11.16 6.78
C VAL A 113 0.73 -11.73 5.35
N ALA A 114 -0.14 -11.26 4.47
CA ALA A 114 -0.23 -11.74 3.09
C ALA A 114 0.94 -11.27 2.22
N TYR A 115 1.41 -10.03 2.40
CA TYR A 115 2.26 -9.38 1.41
C TYR A 115 3.66 -9.00 1.89
N SER A 116 3.86 -8.63 3.17
CA SER A 116 5.13 -8.03 3.60
C SER A 116 6.34 -8.96 3.50
N ALA A 117 6.15 -10.28 3.47
CA ALA A 117 7.23 -11.26 3.28
C ALA A 117 7.80 -11.29 1.84
N TYR A 118 7.12 -10.68 0.87
CA TYR A 118 7.53 -10.69 -0.54
C TYR A 118 8.24 -9.41 -0.99
N THR A 119 8.42 -8.48 -0.08
CA THR A 119 8.92 -7.15 -0.39
C THR A 119 9.96 -6.70 0.61
N ASP A 120 10.82 -5.78 0.17
CA ASP A 120 11.81 -5.14 1.04
C ASP A 120 11.19 -3.95 1.81
N LEU A 121 10.09 -3.36 1.25
CA LEU A 121 9.27 -2.34 1.90
C LEU A 121 7.78 -2.63 1.67
N PHE A 122 7.02 -2.78 2.75
CA PHE A 122 5.56 -2.90 2.73
C PHE A 122 4.91 -1.61 3.21
N ILE A 123 4.15 -0.96 2.33
CA ILE A 123 3.52 0.34 2.57
C ILE A 123 2.00 0.18 2.50
N VAL A 124 1.29 0.82 3.42
CA VAL A 124 -0.17 0.97 3.34
C VAL A 124 -0.50 2.39 2.89
N ALA A 125 -1.21 2.50 1.77
CA ALA A 125 -1.62 3.77 1.19
C ALA A 125 -3.10 4.05 1.44
N THR A 126 -3.45 5.30 1.73
CA THR A 126 -4.84 5.72 1.95
C THR A 126 -5.10 7.12 1.38
N PRO A 127 -6.35 7.47 1.01
CA PRO A 127 -6.69 8.85 0.69
C PRO A 127 -6.35 9.80 1.84
N SER A 128 -5.86 11.00 1.53
CA SER A 128 -5.37 11.98 2.52
C SER A 128 -6.42 12.48 3.52
N HIS A 129 -7.71 12.27 3.25
CA HIS A 129 -8.81 12.62 4.15
C HIS A 129 -9.17 11.50 5.15
N MET A 130 -8.46 10.38 5.08
CA MET A 130 -8.67 9.23 5.96
C MET A 130 -7.49 9.05 6.91
N SER A 131 -7.80 8.64 8.14
CA SER A 131 -6.81 8.13 9.08
C SER A 131 -6.87 6.61 9.14
N LEU A 132 -5.71 5.98 9.25
CA LEU A 132 -5.59 4.53 9.45
C LEU A 132 -5.05 4.25 10.85
N SER A 133 -5.67 3.31 11.55
CA SER A 133 -5.10 2.70 12.74
C SER A 133 -4.27 1.50 12.31
N ILE A 134 -2.97 1.54 12.58
CA ILE A 134 -2.05 0.43 12.33
C ILE A 134 -1.80 -0.31 13.65
N PRO A 135 -2.01 -1.63 13.71
CA PRO A 135 -1.67 -2.42 14.90
C PRO A 135 -0.22 -2.18 15.33
N GLY A 136 -0.02 -1.81 16.60
CA GLY A 136 1.31 -1.45 17.12
C GLY A 136 2.34 -2.56 16.98
N GLU A 137 1.91 -3.82 17.01
CA GLU A 137 2.75 -5.00 16.81
C GLU A 137 3.39 -5.04 15.42
N LEU A 138 2.70 -4.49 14.40
CA LEU A 138 3.23 -4.44 13.02
C LEU A 138 4.27 -3.33 12.82
N LEU A 139 4.29 -2.34 13.70
CA LEU A 139 5.25 -1.23 13.70
C LEU A 139 6.53 -1.54 14.51
N LYS A 140 6.48 -2.56 15.38
CA LYS A 140 7.66 -2.99 16.14
C LYS A 140 8.69 -3.63 15.21
N PRO A 141 9.99 -3.36 15.40
CA PRO A 141 11.05 -4.13 14.74
C PRO A 141 10.86 -5.65 14.97
N ILE A 142 11.07 -6.46 13.94
CA ILE A 142 10.84 -7.92 14.01
C ILE A 142 11.65 -8.54 15.17
N GLU A 143 12.88 -8.07 15.37
CA GLU A 143 13.82 -8.57 16.39
C GLU A 143 13.37 -8.24 17.83
N SER A 144 12.50 -7.26 17.99
CA SER A 144 11.99 -6.83 19.32
C SER A 144 10.65 -7.44 19.68
N ARG A 145 10.05 -8.25 18.80
CA ARG A 145 8.74 -8.87 19.03
C ARG A 145 8.85 -10.10 19.92
N ASP A 146 7.92 -10.18 20.84
CA ASP A 146 7.71 -11.39 21.62
C ASP A 146 6.61 -12.29 21.00
N VAL A 147 6.39 -13.45 21.61
CA VAL A 147 5.37 -14.41 21.16
C VAL A 147 3.96 -13.81 21.20
N ARG A 148 3.68 -12.88 22.13
CA ARG A 148 2.35 -12.25 22.27
C ARG A 148 2.08 -11.32 21.09
N ASP A 149 3.10 -10.58 20.62
CA ASP A 149 2.96 -9.73 19.43
C ASP A 149 2.60 -10.58 18.19
N VAL A 150 3.26 -11.73 18.02
CA VAL A 150 2.97 -12.64 16.89
C VAL A 150 1.57 -13.23 17.00
N ILE A 151 1.13 -13.60 18.20
CA ILE A 151 -0.23 -14.11 18.45
C ILE A 151 -1.25 -13.03 18.12
N ALA A 152 -1.07 -11.79 18.59
CA ALA A 152 -1.98 -10.68 18.32
C ALA A 152 -2.13 -10.41 16.81
N ILE A 153 -1.02 -10.38 16.05
CA ILE A 153 -1.06 -10.25 14.59
C ILE A 153 -1.86 -11.38 13.94
N ARG A 154 -1.68 -12.62 14.39
CA ARG A 154 -2.41 -13.78 13.86
C ARG A 154 -3.90 -13.70 14.15
N GLU A 155 -4.28 -13.32 15.35
CA GLU A 155 -5.68 -13.18 15.76
C GLU A 155 -6.38 -12.08 14.95
N LEU A 156 -5.74 -10.93 14.77
CA LEU A 156 -6.25 -9.85 13.92
C LEU A 156 -6.45 -10.32 12.48
N ALA A 157 -5.45 -10.97 11.87
CA ALA A 157 -5.56 -11.47 10.51
C ALA A 157 -6.71 -12.48 10.33
N LEU A 158 -6.87 -13.40 11.31
CA LEU A 158 -7.97 -14.38 11.32
C LEU A 158 -9.35 -13.71 11.49
N ARG A 159 -9.42 -12.62 12.25
CA ARG A 159 -10.65 -11.86 12.47
C ARG A 159 -11.16 -11.22 11.17
N TYR A 160 -10.26 -10.80 10.28
CA TYR A 160 -10.63 -10.22 8.99
C TYR A 160 -11.18 -11.27 8.03
N ASP A 161 -10.39 -12.32 7.74
CA ASP A 161 -10.76 -13.41 6.83
C ASP A 161 -10.07 -14.71 7.26
N LYS A 162 -10.79 -15.53 8.01
CA LYS A 162 -10.25 -16.78 8.56
C LYS A 162 -9.75 -17.74 7.48
N ALA A 163 -10.48 -17.88 6.38
CA ALA A 163 -10.16 -18.84 5.34
C ALA A 163 -8.89 -18.45 4.57
N ARG A 164 -8.78 -17.16 4.20
CA ARG A 164 -7.62 -16.65 3.47
C ARG A 164 -6.41 -16.50 4.40
N ALA A 165 -6.59 -15.98 5.61
CA ALA A 165 -5.52 -15.80 6.58
C ALA A 165 -4.85 -17.14 6.93
N SER A 166 -5.62 -18.22 7.13
CA SER A 166 -5.07 -19.54 7.48
C SER A 166 -4.02 -20.06 6.51
N ARG A 167 -4.04 -19.63 5.25
CA ARG A 167 -3.05 -20.03 4.23
C ARG A 167 -1.68 -19.40 4.45
N VAL A 168 -1.60 -18.28 5.16
CA VAL A 168 -0.40 -17.43 5.26
C VAL A 168 0.01 -17.09 6.69
N LEU A 169 -0.73 -17.56 7.72
CA LEU A 169 -0.45 -17.26 9.14
C LEU A 169 0.95 -17.61 9.60
N TRP A 170 1.63 -18.54 8.95
CA TRP A 170 3.01 -18.89 9.26
C TRP A 170 3.98 -17.72 9.04
N ARG A 171 3.58 -16.70 8.25
CA ARG A 171 4.35 -15.47 7.98
C ARG A 171 4.18 -14.39 9.04
N ALA A 172 3.27 -14.55 9.99
CA ALA A 172 2.96 -13.52 10.98
C ALA A 172 4.19 -13.04 11.77
N HIS A 173 5.20 -13.91 11.97
CA HIS A 173 6.43 -13.58 12.69
C HIS A 173 7.34 -12.60 11.92
N VAL A 174 7.23 -12.54 10.59
CA VAL A 174 8.00 -11.62 9.74
C VAL A 174 7.15 -10.51 9.14
N SER A 175 5.83 -10.52 9.39
CA SER A 175 4.93 -9.51 8.83
C SER A 175 5.15 -8.15 9.49
N ARG A 176 5.10 -7.07 8.69
CA ARG A 176 5.37 -5.71 9.15
C ARG A 176 4.67 -4.68 8.30
N VAL A 177 4.58 -3.47 8.80
CA VAL A 177 4.26 -2.27 8.02
C VAL A 177 5.47 -1.35 8.10
N ASP A 178 6.11 -1.11 6.97
CA ASP A 178 7.35 -0.33 6.88
C ASP A 178 7.08 1.16 6.58
N GLY A 179 5.86 1.50 6.20
CA GLY A 179 5.51 2.89 5.91
C GLY A 179 4.04 3.11 5.62
N LEU A 180 3.68 4.37 5.58
CA LEU A 180 2.36 4.85 5.18
C LEU A 180 2.49 5.74 3.95
N ALA A 181 1.46 5.78 3.13
CA ALA A 181 1.35 6.74 2.04
C ALA A 181 -0.03 7.42 2.06
N TYR A 182 -0.06 8.72 1.84
CA TYR A 182 -1.27 9.51 1.75
C TYR A 182 -1.46 10.00 0.33
N ILE A 183 -2.57 9.61 -0.29
CA ILE A 183 -2.90 9.95 -1.67
C ILE A 183 -3.80 11.19 -1.68
N ASN A 184 -3.25 12.32 -2.13
CA ASN A 184 -4.02 13.52 -2.37
C ASN A 184 -4.47 13.54 -3.85
N VAL A 185 -5.72 13.16 -4.06
CA VAL A 185 -6.31 13.07 -5.41
C VAL A 185 -6.42 14.45 -6.06
N SER A 186 -6.71 15.51 -5.28
CA SER A 186 -6.86 16.88 -5.80
C SER A 186 -5.53 17.42 -6.32
N ASP A 187 -4.45 17.18 -5.61
CA ASP A 187 -3.10 17.63 -5.97
C ASP A 187 -2.36 16.62 -6.85
N ARG A 188 -2.93 15.41 -7.03
CA ARG A 188 -2.34 14.30 -7.78
C ARG A 188 -0.96 13.90 -7.24
N LYS A 189 -0.81 13.91 -5.92
CA LYS A 189 0.43 13.62 -5.22
C LYS A 189 0.27 12.48 -4.23
N VAL A 190 1.35 11.76 -4.01
CA VAL A 190 1.45 10.74 -2.97
C VAL A 190 2.54 11.18 -2.00
N TYR A 191 2.21 11.24 -0.71
CA TYR A 191 3.13 11.60 0.37
C TYR A 191 3.45 10.35 1.17
N TYR A 192 4.74 10.10 1.41
CA TYR A 192 5.20 8.92 2.13
C TYR A 192 5.73 9.26 3.50
N ILE A 193 5.43 8.42 4.47
CA ILE A 193 6.00 8.42 5.81
C ILE A 193 6.69 7.08 6.01
N ILE A 194 8.02 7.07 5.97
CA ILE A 194 8.82 5.86 6.08
C ILE A 194 9.83 6.07 7.22
N PRO A 195 9.78 5.24 8.29
CA PRO A 195 10.71 5.32 9.40
C PRO A 195 12.17 5.16 8.99
N ILE A 196 13.09 5.75 9.76
CA ILE A 196 14.53 5.75 9.47
C ILE A 196 15.16 4.36 9.49
N ASN A 197 14.60 3.43 10.26
CA ASN A 197 15.07 2.05 10.37
C ASN A 197 14.70 1.16 9.18
N SER A 198 13.93 1.67 8.21
CA SER A 198 13.65 0.95 6.94
C SER A 198 14.88 0.98 6.04
N SER A 199 14.88 0.13 4.97
CA SER A 199 15.98 0.08 3.99
C SER A 199 16.42 1.49 3.54
N PRO A 200 17.64 1.94 3.85
CA PRO A 200 18.07 3.32 3.58
C PRO A 200 18.02 3.68 2.09
N THR A 201 18.39 2.74 1.22
CA THR A 201 18.46 2.93 -0.23
C THR A 201 17.08 3.06 -0.86
N LEU A 202 16.16 2.13 -0.54
CA LEU A 202 14.76 2.21 -0.99
C LEU A 202 14.05 3.43 -0.45
N ARG A 203 14.27 3.72 0.84
CA ARG A 203 13.73 4.93 1.45
C ARG A 203 14.21 6.17 0.73
N ALA A 204 15.52 6.29 0.44
CA ALA A 204 16.08 7.42 -0.28
C ALA A 204 15.48 7.55 -1.69
N GLN A 205 15.25 6.44 -2.39
CA GLN A 205 14.63 6.45 -3.72
C GLN A 205 13.17 6.91 -3.65
N ILE A 206 12.39 6.40 -2.69
CA ILE A 206 10.98 6.80 -2.51
C ILE A 206 10.88 8.24 -2.03
N LEU A 207 11.72 8.62 -1.07
CA LEU A 207 11.73 9.95 -0.49
C LEU A 207 12.58 10.93 -1.31
N ASN A 208 12.99 10.61 -2.53
CA ASN A 208 13.84 11.46 -3.37
C ASN A 208 13.21 12.86 -3.54
N CYS A 209 13.11 13.52 -2.40
CA CYS A 209 12.79 14.92 -2.26
C CYS A 209 14.01 15.68 -2.72
N ALA A 210 13.89 16.43 -3.79
CA ALA A 210 14.82 17.52 -4.02
C ALA A 210 14.82 18.38 -2.73
N GLN A 211 15.77 18.12 -1.88
CA GLN A 211 16.36 18.95 -0.82
C GLN A 211 15.48 19.99 -0.06
N ASP A 212 14.22 19.77 0.24
CA ASP A 212 13.51 20.76 1.05
C ASP A 212 12.58 20.14 2.09
N SER A 213 12.93 20.40 3.32
CA SER A 213 12.20 20.32 4.58
C SER A 213 12.41 19.07 5.46
N TRP A 214 13.36 19.22 6.37
CA TRP A 214 13.45 18.40 7.58
C TRP A 214 12.49 18.97 8.63
N VAL A 215 11.46 18.23 9.02
CA VAL A 215 10.69 18.53 10.23
C VAL A 215 11.20 17.60 11.32
N THR A 216 11.93 18.17 12.27
CA THR A 216 12.36 17.47 13.49
C THR A 216 11.36 17.78 14.59
N ASP A 217 10.36 16.94 14.80
CA ASP A 217 9.69 16.87 16.09
C ASP A 217 10.48 15.92 16.97
N GLY A 218 10.92 16.37 18.13
CA GLY A 218 12.01 15.86 18.96
C GLY A 218 11.92 14.42 19.49
N GLU A 219 11.08 13.52 18.97
CA GLU A 219 10.95 12.16 19.50
C GLU A 219 11.09 11.02 18.46
N SER A 220 11.05 11.31 17.18
CA SER A 220 11.46 10.35 16.11
C SER A 220 11.55 11.10 14.79
N PRO A 221 12.68 11.03 14.07
CA PRO A 221 12.78 11.72 12.79
C PRO A 221 11.93 11.02 11.75
N LEU A 222 10.78 11.61 11.41
CA LEU A 222 9.94 11.25 10.28
C LEU A 222 10.31 12.15 9.10
N ILE A 223 10.57 11.55 7.95
CA ILE A 223 10.73 12.29 6.69
C ILE A 223 9.40 12.22 5.96
N ILE A 224 8.79 13.38 5.75
CA ILE A 224 7.56 13.54 4.96
C ILE A 224 7.94 14.15 3.62
N CYS A 225 7.61 13.48 2.54
CA CYS A 225 7.79 13.98 1.18
C CYS A 225 6.49 13.91 0.40
#